data_972a3560d49d7746564178f98235228c
#
_entry.id   972a3560d49d7746564178f98235228c
#
_cell.length_a   1.000
_cell.length_b   1.000
_cell.length_c   1.000
_cell.angle_alpha   90.00
_cell.angle_beta   90.00
_cell.angle_gamma   90.00
#
_symmetry.space_group_name_H-M   'P 1'
#
loop_
_entity.id
_entity.type
_entity.pdbx_description
1 polymer ?
#
loop_
_entity_poly.entity_id
_entity_poly.type
_entity_poly.pdbx_seq_one_letter_code
_entity_poly.pdbx_strand_id
1 'polypeptide(L)'
;LIFYPLSILMLAGIRDVLIIINDGQEKNFFNILGNGKRYGINIKYKIQKKPRGIADAFILGKNFIKKDNVALILGDNFFYGQSLTAKLLKAKSHNSGATVFLKTVKNPESFGVAVIKKLQISNMVEKPKKFISNQAITGLYFFDNEVVKIASKIKPSKRNELEITDVLKFYQKKNNLHYEEMGRGAIWSD
;
A
#
# COMPACT_ATOMS: atom_id res chain seq x y z
N LEU A 1 -17.36 0.05 -0.31
CA LEU A 1 -16.04 -0.32 -0.84
C LEU A 1 -15.13 -0.93 0.23
N ILE A 2 -15.08 -0.43 1.48
CA ILE A 2 -14.10 -0.82 2.52
C ILE A 2 -13.95 -2.34 2.77
N PHE A 3 -14.97 -3.13 2.52
CA PHE A 3 -14.90 -4.59 2.68
C PHE A 3 -13.92 -5.26 1.72
N TYR A 4 -13.70 -4.69 0.52
CA TYR A 4 -12.75 -5.25 -0.44
C TYR A 4 -11.30 -5.19 0.06
N PRO A 5 -10.74 -4.02 0.43
CA PRO A 5 -9.40 -3.97 0.99
C PRO A 5 -9.27 -4.76 2.31
N LEU A 6 -10.29 -4.79 3.16
CA LEU A 6 -10.27 -5.64 4.36
C LEU A 6 -10.16 -7.12 4.01
N SER A 7 -10.90 -7.61 2.99
CA SER A 7 -10.82 -9.00 2.55
C SER A 7 -9.42 -9.37 2.05
N ILE A 8 -8.73 -8.46 1.36
CA ILE A 8 -7.35 -8.67 0.91
C ILE A 8 -6.39 -8.83 2.08
N LEU A 9 -6.51 -7.98 3.11
CA LEU A 9 -5.71 -8.13 4.33
C LEU A 9 -6.01 -9.45 5.04
N MET A 10 -7.27 -9.86 5.11
CA MET A 10 -7.69 -11.14 5.70
C MET A 10 -7.14 -12.34 4.92
N LEU A 11 -7.13 -12.30 3.58
CA LEU A 11 -6.53 -13.31 2.72
C LEU A 11 -5.00 -13.41 2.92
N ALA A 12 -4.35 -12.29 3.21
CA ALA A 12 -2.94 -12.26 3.62
C ALA A 12 -2.71 -12.77 5.05
N GLY A 13 -3.77 -13.19 5.77
CA GLY A 13 -3.69 -13.62 7.16
C GLY A 13 -3.39 -12.49 8.14
N ILE A 14 -3.72 -11.24 7.80
CA ILE A 14 -3.60 -10.08 8.69
C ILE A 14 -4.88 -9.92 9.47
N ARG A 15 -4.77 -9.76 10.79
CA ARG A 15 -5.93 -9.68 11.69
C ARG A 15 -5.99 -8.38 12.48
N ASP A 16 -4.87 -7.72 12.71
CA ASP A 16 -4.83 -6.40 13.35
C ASP A 16 -4.81 -5.33 12.27
N VAL A 17 -5.81 -4.47 12.24
CA VAL A 17 -6.02 -3.47 11.19
C VAL A 17 -6.20 -2.08 11.80
N LEU A 18 -5.46 -1.11 11.27
CA LEU A 18 -5.67 0.31 11.55
C LEU A 18 -6.35 0.94 10.33
N ILE A 19 -7.55 1.48 10.52
CA ILE A 19 -8.25 2.25 9.49
C ILE A 19 -7.97 3.73 9.73
N ILE A 20 -7.32 4.37 8.76
CA ILE A 20 -7.08 5.81 8.79
C ILE A 20 -8.20 6.47 8.01
N ILE A 21 -8.91 7.37 8.65
CA ILE A 21 -10.13 8.00 8.15
C ILE A 21 -10.03 9.53 8.27
N ASN A 22 -10.79 10.23 7.45
CA ASN A 22 -10.91 11.68 7.57
C ASN A 22 -11.75 12.04 8.80
N ASP A 23 -11.53 13.25 9.28
CA ASP A 23 -12.30 13.81 10.39
C ASP A 23 -13.81 13.78 10.08
N GLY A 24 -14.63 13.43 11.07
CA GLY A 24 -16.08 13.30 10.98
C GLY A 24 -16.59 11.99 10.35
N GLN A 25 -15.73 11.07 9.91
CA GLN A 25 -16.13 9.79 9.32
C GLN A 25 -16.22 8.64 10.34
N GLU A 26 -15.75 8.82 11.57
CA GLU A 26 -15.59 7.78 12.57
C GLU A 26 -16.88 7.02 12.84
N LYS A 27 -17.98 7.75 13.04
CA LYS A 27 -19.29 7.18 13.33
C LYS A 27 -19.76 6.27 12.20
N ASN A 28 -19.55 6.68 10.94
CA ASN A 28 -19.96 5.91 9.76
C ASN A 28 -19.20 4.61 9.66
N PHE A 29 -17.86 4.65 9.78
CA PHE A 29 -17.03 3.46 9.74
C PHE A 29 -17.29 2.53 10.93
N PHE A 30 -17.43 3.09 12.13
CA PHE A 30 -17.71 2.31 13.34
C PHE A 30 -19.07 1.61 13.29
N ASN A 31 -20.11 2.26 12.76
CA ASN A 31 -21.43 1.64 12.58
C ASN A 31 -21.39 0.43 11.64
N ILE A 32 -20.54 0.48 10.61
CA ILE A 32 -20.45 -0.59 9.62
C ILE A 32 -19.52 -1.72 10.08
N LEU A 33 -18.38 -1.39 10.68
CA LEU A 33 -17.31 -2.34 10.97
C LEU A 33 -17.14 -2.66 12.45
N GLY A 34 -17.56 -1.75 13.33
CA GLY A 34 -17.33 -1.84 14.77
C GLY A 34 -15.85 -1.97 15.10
N ASN A 35 -15.53 -2.86 16.01
CA ASN A 35 -14.15 -3.21 16.36
C ASN A 35 -13.60 -4.40 15.54
N GLY A 36 -14.33 -4.87 14.54
CA GLY A 36 -13.92 -5.95 13.65
C GLY A 36 -14.16 -7.38 14.17
N LYS A 37 -14.51 -7.57 15.44
CA LYS A 37 -14.65 -8.92 16.04
C LYS A 37 -15.59 -9.84 15.28
N ARG A 38 -16.69 -9.32 14.75
CA ARG A 38 -17.66 -10.12 13.96
C ARG A 38 -17.09 -10.65 12.65
N TYR A 39 -15.96 -10.11 12.18
CA TYR A 39 -15.23 -10.56 10.99
C TYR A 39 -13.95 -11.33 11.34
N GLY A 40 -13.70 -11.61 12.63
CA GLY A 40 -12.49 -12.29 13.08
C GLY A 40 -11.22 -11.44 12.97
N ILE A 41 -11.34 -10.12 13.03
CA ILE A 41 -10.23 -9.16 13.00
C ILE A 41 -10.35 -8.16 14.12
N ASN A 42 -9.26 -7.45 14.43
CA ASN A 42 -9.22 -6.35 15.39
C ASN A 42 -9.04 -5.03 14.64
N ILE A 43 -10.03 -4.16 14.68
CA ILE A 43 -9.97 -2.86 14.01
C ILE A 43 -9.74 -1.75 15.04
N LYS A 44 -8.75 -0.91 14.75
CA LYS A 44 -8.54 0.40 15.38
C LYS A 44 -8.73 1.50 14.34
N TYR A 45 -9.08 2.69 14.81
CA TYR A 45 -9.30 3.85 13.96
C TYR A 45 -8.31 4.95 14.30
N LYS A 46 -7.89 5.71 13.27
CA LYS A 46 -7.05 6.89 13.42
C LYS A 46 -7.56 7.98 12.50
N ILE A 47 -7.77 9.18 13.06
CA ILE A 47 -8.20 10.34 12.29
C ILE A 47 -6.99 10.98 11.64
N GLN A 48 -7.07 11.23 10.34
CA GLN A 48 -6.16 12.07 9.58
C GLN A 48 -6.84 13.43 9.35
N LYS A 49 -6.42 14.45 10.08
CA LYS A 49 -7.02 15.80 10.00
C LYS A 49 -6.81 16.49 8.64
N LYS A 50 -5.71 16.19 7.95
CA LYS A 50 -5.38 16.73 6.63
C LYS A 50 -4.71 15.63 5.81
N PRO A 51 -5.14 15.39 4.57
CA PRO A 51 -4.44 14.48 3.67
C PRO A 51 -3.06 15.04 3.33
N ARG A 52 -2.01 14.25 3.61
CA ARG A 52 -0.61 14.63 3.35
C ARG A 52 0.12 13.62 2.48
N GLY A 53 -0.62 12.78 1.77
CA GLY A 53 -0.08 11.71 0.94
C GLY A 53 -0.07 10.34 1.64
N ILE A 54 0.11 9.29 0.84
CA ILE A 54 -0.02 7.89 1.28
C ILE A 54 0.99 7.54 2.38
N ALA A 55 2.23 8.03 2.28
CA ALA A 55 3.26 7.70 3.26
C ALA A 55 3.01 8.29 4.66
N ASP A 56 2.12 9.28 4.80
CA ASP A 56 1.70 9.80 6.11
C ASP A 56 1.02 8.74 6.99
N ALA A 57 0.44 7.71 6.37
CA ALA A 57 -0.18 6.59 7.08
C ALA A 57 0.79 5.89 8.04
N PHE A 58 2.09 5.77 7.69
CA PHE A 58 3.09 5.14 8.57
C PHE A 58 3.46 6.04 9.76
N ILE A 59 3.42 7.36 9.59
CA ILE A 59 3.66 8.33 10.66
C ILE A 59 2.48 8.30 11.64
N LEU A 60 1.25 8.34 11.13
CA LEU A 60 0.02 8.25 11.93
C LEU A 60 -0.10 6.90 12.64
N GLY A 61 0.30 5.84 11.94
CA GLY A 61 0.23 4.45 12.42
C GLY A 61 1.38 4.02 13.32
N LYS A 62 2.41 4.86 13.58
CA LYS A 62 3.63 4.48 14.30
C LYS A 62 3.36 3.69 15.59
N ASN A 63 2.45 4.17 16.43
CA ASN A 63 2.11 3.53 17.71
C ASN A 63 1.33 2.22 17.56
N PHE A 64 0.68 2.01 16.42
CA PHE A 64 0.01 0.77 16.07
C PHE A 64 1.01 -0.23 15.50
N ILE A 65 1.87 0.18 14.58
CA ILE A 65 2.86 -0.66 13.89
C ILE A 65 3.92 -1.17 14.88
N LYS A 66 4.40 -0.31 15.78
CA LYS A 66 5.45 -0.63 16.77
C LYS A 66 6.71 -1.19 16.10
N LYS A 67 6.98 -2.50 16.31
CA LYS A 67 8.15 -3.21 15.77
C LYS A 67 7.78 -4.22 14.68
N ASP A 68 6.51 -4.30 14.30
CA ASP A 68 6.03 -5.28 13.35
C ASP A 68 6.23 -4.82 11.89
N ASN A 69 6.29 -5.79 10.99
CA ASN A 69 6.11 -5.52 9.56
C ASN A 69 4.67 -5.09 9.31
N VAL A 70 4.43 -4.33 8.24
CA VAL A 70 3.13 -3.73 7.96
C VAL A 70 2.74 -3.87 6.51
N ALA A 71 1.47 -4.19 6.26
CA ALA A 71 0.84 -4.01 4.96
C ALA A 71 0.03 -2.72 4.95
N LEU A 72 0.05 -2.01 3.81
CA LEU A 72 -0.80 -0.87 3.54
C LEU A 72 -1.62 -1.16 2.29
N ILE A 73 -2.93 -0.94 2.38
CA ILE A 73 -3.84 -1.01 1.24
C ILE A 73 -4.71 0.25 1.21
N LEU A 74 -4.93 0.80 0.02
CA LEU A 74 -5.81 1.95 -0.16
C LEU A 74 -7.27 1.52 -0.06
N GLY A 75 -8.10 2.36 0.57
CA GLY A 75 -9.48 2.03 0.95
C GLY A 75 -10.46 1.94 -0.22
N ASP A 76 -10.10 2.46 -1.38
CA ASP A 76 -10.85 2.46 -2.63
C ASP A 76 -10.38 1.40 -3.63
N ASN A 77 -9.25 0.75 -3.36
CA ASN A 77 -8.69 -0.26 -4.25
C ASN A 77 -9.41 -1.60 -4.16
N PHE A 78 -9.71 -2.16 -5.32
CA PHE A 78 -10.28 -3.49 -5.51
C PHE A 78 -9.26 -4.42 -6.16
N PHE A 79 -9.06 -5.60 -5.58
CA PHE A 79 -8.19 -6.65 -6.11
C PHE A 79 -8.96 -7.96 -6.22
N TYR A 80 -8.87 -8.61 -7.36
CA TYR A 80 -9.43 -9.93 -7.56
C TYR A 80 -8.62 -10.71 -8.59
N GLY A 81 -8.55 -12.02 -8.45
CA GLY A 81 -7.99 -12.85 -9.51
C GLY A 81 -7.20 -14.05 -9.04
N GLN A 82 -6.74 -14.78 -10.04
CA GLN A 82 -6.03 -16.03 -9.87
C GLN A 82 -4.69 -15.82 -9.14
N SER A 83 -4.37 -16.75 -8.24
CA SER A 83 -3.12 -16.77 -7.47
C SER A 83 -2.90 -15.56 -6.55
N LEU A 84 -3.92 -14.71 -6.33
CA LEU A 84 -3.78 -13.51 -5.49
C LEU A 84 -3.35 -13.89 -4.07
N THR A 85 -4.02 -14.85 -3.43
CA THR A 85 -3.68 -15.30 -2.07
C THR A 85 -2.24 -15.78 -1.96
N ALA A 86 -1.75 -16.57 -2.93
CA ALA A 86 -0.36 -17.05 -2.93
C ALA A 86 0.64 -15.88 -3.01
N LYS A 87 0.35 -14.86 -3.84
CA LYS A 87 1.19 -13.65 -3.97
C LYS A 87 1.18 -12.81 -2.69
N LEU A 88 0.01 -12.68 -2.03
CA LEU A 88 -0.12 -11.99 -0.75
C LEU A 88 0.71 -12.67 0.35
N LEU A 89 0.62 -13.99 0.46
CA LEU A 89 1.39 -14.77 1.43
C LEU A 89 2.88 -14.71 1.15
N LYS A 90 3.29 -14.76 -0.11
CA LYS A 90 4.69 -14.58 -0.53
C LYS A 90 5.19 -13.18 -0.16
N ALA A 91 4.44 -12.11 -0.48
CA ALA A 91 4.81 -10.74 -0.11
C ALA A 91 4.94 -10.58 1.42
N LYS A 92 4.02 -11.17 2.19
CA LYS A 92 4.06 -11.16 3.65
C LYS A 92 5.24 -11.94 4.23
N SER A 93 5.72 -12.99 3.55
CA SER A 93 6.82 -13.84 4.04
C SER A 93 8.21 -13.16 3.97
N HIS A 94 8.34 -12.05 3.25
CA HIS A 94 9.57 -11.27 3.25
C HIS A 94 9.77 -10.59 4.63
N ASN A 95 10.81 -11.00 5.35
CA ASN A 95 11.12 -10.47 6.68
C ASN A 95 11.73 -9.07 6.66
N SER A 96 12.25 -8.65 5.52
CA SER A 96 12.86 -7.33 5.33
C SER A 96 12.52 -6.77 3.95
N GLY A 97 12.60 -5.45 3.83
CA GLY A 97 12.37 -4.75 2.57
C GLY A 97 10.94 -4.34 2.33
N ALA A 98 10.65 -4.04 1.08
CA ALA A 98 9.32 -3.70 0.61
C ALA A 98 8.90 -4.59 -0.56
N THR A 99 7.61 -4.90 -0.64
CA THR A 99 7.01 -5.57 -1.81
C THR A 99 5.84 -4.72 -2.32
N VAL A 100 5.83 -4.46 -3.62
CA VAL A 100 4.76 -3.76 -4.33
C VAL A 100 4.05 -4.70 -5.29
N PHE A 101 2.80 -4.39 -5.59
CA PHE A 101 2.04 -5.10 -6.62
C PHE A 101 1.94 -4.25 -7.86
N LEU A 102 2.28 -4.82 -9.01
CA LEU A 102 2.30 -4.14 -10.29
C LEU A 102 1.19 -4.66 -11.20
N LYS A 103 0.55 -3.74 -11.91
CA LYS A 103 -0.46 -4.05 -12.93
C LYS A 103 -0.19 -3.28 -14.20
N THR A 104 -0.24 -3.98 -15.34
CA THR A 104 -0.22 -3.34 -16.66
C THR A 104 -1.52 -2.56 -16.87
N VAL A 105 -1.41 -1.27 -17.15
CA VAL A 105 -2.54 -0.36 -17.36
C VAL A 105 -2.42 0.38 -18.70
N LYS A 106 -3.54 0.93 -19.16
CA LYS A 106 -3.59 1.75 -20.39
C LYS A 106 -3.19 3.21 -20.13
N ASN A 107 -3.50 3.73 -18.95
CA ASN A 107 -3.31 5.14 -18.57
C ASN A 107 -2.30 5.25 -17.42
N PRO A 108 -1.00 4.96 -17.65
CA PRO A 108 0.01 4.91 -16.59
C PRO A 108 0.27 6.28 -15.93
N GLU A 109 -0.02 7.38 -16.61
CA GLU A 109 0.16 8.76 -16.13
C GLU A 109 -0.69 9.10 -14.90
N SER A 110 -1.71 8.29 -14.59
CA SER A 110 -2.57 8.48 -13.42
C SER A 110 -1.98 7.90 -12.14
N PHE A 111 -0.91 7.08 -12.24
CA PHE A 111 -0.37 6.26 -11.16
C PHE A 111 1.13 6.49 -10.95
N GLY A 112 1.63 5.99 -9.83
CA GLY A 112 3.04 5.69 -9.69
C GLY A 112 3.42 4.56 -10.67
N VAL A 113 4.49 4.71 -11.43
CA VAL A 113 4.88 3.78 -12.49
C VAL A 113 6.26 3.21 -12.22
N ALA A 114 6.40 1.90 -12.37
CA ALA A 114 7.66 1.18 -12.23
C ALA A 114 8.24 0.78 -13.60
N VAL A 115 9.55 0.89 -13.74
CA VAL A 115 10.31 0.34 -14.88
C VAL A 115 11.05 -0.90 -14.43
N ILE A 116 10.77 -2.03 -15.09
CA ILE A 116 11.44 -3.31 -14.80
C ILE A 116 12.60 -3.52 -15.76
N LYS A 117 13.78 -3.83 -15.23
CA LYS A 117 14.97 -4.28 -15.98
C LYS A 117 15.62 -5.43 -15.23
N LYS A 118 16.00 -6.49 -15.94
CA LYS A 118 16.67 -7.67 -15.35
C LYS A 118 15.93 -8.19 -14.10
N LEU A 119 14.60 -8.31 -14.18
CA LEU A 119 13.73 -8.78 -13.09
C LEU A 119 13.80 -7.94 -11.80
N GLN A 120 14.18 -6.67 -11.90
CA GLN A 120 14.22 -5.72 -10.79
C GLN A 120 13.58 -4.39 -11.17
N ILE A 121 13.04 -3.70 -10.19
CA ILE A 121 12.55 -2.33 -10.38
C ILE A 121 13.77 -1.41 -10.52
N SER A 122 14.01 -0.92 -11.74
CA SER A 122 15.15 -0.06 -12.05
C SER A 122 14.85 1.43 -11.86
N ASN A 123 13.59 1.84 -11.98
CA ASN A 123 13.15 3.21 -11.79
C ASN A 123 11.67 3.26 -11.39
N MET A 124 11.30 4.33 -10.69
CA MET A 124 9.91 4.62 -10.34
C MET A 124 9.65 6.13 -10.43
N VAL A 125 8.53 6.50 -11.01
CA VAL A 125 8.11 7.90 -11.15
C VAL A 125 6.63 8.01 -10.78
N GLU A 126 6.33 8.97 -9.90
CA GLU A 126 4.96 9.32 -9.55
C GLU A 126 4.33 10.13 -10.66
N LYS A 127 3.18 9.67 -11.18
CA LYS A 127 2.36 10.34 -12.20
C LYS A 127 3.19 10.98 -13.32
N PRO A 128 3.89 10.18 -14.14
CA PRO A 128 4.83 10.67 -15.12
C PRO A 128 4.12 11.47 -16.22
N LYS A 129 4.63 12.66 -16.55
CA LYS A 129 4.11 13.48 -17.67
C LYS A 129 4.44 12.93 -19.05
N LYS A 130 5.44 12.04 -19.16
CA LYS A 130 5.84 11.35 -20.39
C LYS A 130 5.77 9.85 -20.12
N PHE A 131 5.37 9.10 -21.14
CA PHE A 131 5.35 7.65 -21.04
C PHE A 131 6.75 7.10 -20.70
N ILE A 132 6.82 6.25 -19.69
CA ILE A 132 8.05 5.54 -19.28
C ILE A 132 7.85 4.02 -19.18
N SER A 133 6.67 3.58 -18.78
CA SER A 133 6.25 2.20 -18.64
C SER A 133 4.75 2.13 -18.43
N ASN A 134 4.15 0.99 -18.71
CA ASN A 134 2.73 0.72 -18.41
C ASN A 134 2.51 -0.08 -17.12
N GLN A 135 3.57 -0.29 -16.32
CA GLN A 135 3.51 -1.00 -15.05
C GLN A 135 3.13 -0.05 -13.90
N ALA A 136 1.84 0.06 -13.63
CA ALA A 136 1.36 0.85 -12.49
C ALA A 136 1.67 0.15 -11.17
N ILE A 137 2.11 0.92 -10.19
CA ILE A 137 2.22 0.49 -8.80
C ILE A 137 0.82 0.61 -8.20
N THR A 138 0.24 -0.52 -7.81
CA THR A 138 -1.11 -0.55 -7.24
C THR A 138 -1.12 -0.02 -5.80
N GLY A 139 -2.32 0.18 -5.24
CA GLY A 139 -2.47 0.62 -3.86
C GLY A 139 -2.31 -0.46 -2.79
N LEU A 140 -1.44 -1.45 -3.02
CA LEU A 140 -1.15 -2.53 -2.06
C LEU A 140 0.35 -2.71 -1.87
N TYR A 141 0.79 -2.64 -0.63
CA TYR A 141 2.19 -2.61 -0.25
C TYR A 141 2.44 -3.46 0.99
N PHE A 142 3.61 -4.12 1.05
CA PHE A 142 4.14 -4.77 2.24
C PHE A 142 5.50 -4.18 2.57
N PHE A 143 5.75 -3.87 3.83
CA PHE A 143 6.98 -3.24 4.29
C PHE A 143 7.48 -3.90 5.57
N ASP A 144 8.79 -3.89 5.75
CA ASP A 144 9.37 -4.07 7.06
C ASP A 144 9.19 -2.83 7.96
N ASN A 145 9.56 -2.94 9.21
CA ASN A 145 9.38 -1.87 10.20
C ASN A 145 10.19 -0.58 9.90
N GLU A 146 11.23 -0.65 9.07
CA GLU A 146 12.01 0.54 8.70
C GLU A 146 11.14 1.60 8.00
N VAL A 147 10.02 1.22 7.40
CA VAL A 147 9.11 2.13 6.71
C VAL A 147 8.68 3.31 7.58
N VAL A 148 8.47 3.11 8.88
CA VAL A 148 8.06 4.19 9.80
C VAL A 148 9.14 5.26 9.90
N LYS A 149 10.42 4.84 10.01
CA LYS A 149 11.57 5.73 10.06
C LYS A 149 11.81 6.42 8.72
N ILE A 150 11.63 5.69 7.61
CA ILE A 150 11.78 6.24 6.27
C ILE A 150 10.71 7.31 6.01
N ALA A 151 9.43 6.98 6.25
CA ALA A 151 8.32 7.90 6.06
C ALA A 151 8.46 9.20 6.87
N SER A 152 9.04 9.13 8.07
CA SER A 152 9.29 10.32 8.88
C SER A 152 10.41 11.23 8.36
N LYS A 153 11.22 10.78 7.39
CA LYS A 153 12.36 11.51 6.83
C LYS A 153 12.14 12.05 5.42
N ILE A 154 11.14 11.53 4.70
CA ILE A 154 10.84 12.06 3.36
C ILE A 154 10.25 13.45 3.45
N LYS A 155 10.49 14.23 2.40
CA LYS A 155 9.98 15.62 2.28
C LYS A 155 8.74 15.62 1.37
N PRO A 156 7.80 16.55 1.60
CA PRO A 156 6.67 16.71 0.69
C PRO A 156 7.15 17.01 -0.74
N SER A 157 6.48 16.43 -1.71
CA SER A 157 6.68 16.67 -3.13
C SER A 157 6.20 18.07 -3.56
N LYS A 158 6.32 18.40 -4.85
CA LYS A 158 5.72 19.61 -5.44
C LYS A 158 4.20 19.64 -5.31
N ARG A 159 3.56 18.49 -5.07
CA ARG A 159 2.13 18.33 -4.79
C ARG A 159 1.78 18.54 -3.32
N ASN A 160 2.76 18.85 -2.49
CA ASN A 160 2.65 18.95 -1.04
C ASN A 160 2.23 17.63 -0.36
N GLU A 161 2.62 16.49 -0.95
CA GLU A 161 2.30 15.15 -0.48
C GLU A 161 3.58 14.37 -0.13
N LEU A 162 3.49 13.53 0.91
CA LEU A 162 4.49 12.52 1.24
C LEU A 162 4.26 11.32 0.32
N GLU A 163 5.03 11.26 -0.76
CA GLU A 163 4.82 10.28 -1.83
C GLU A 163 5.30 8.89 -1.41
N ILE A 164 4.47 7.88 -1.66
CA ILE A 164 4.86 6.49 -1.42
C ILE A 164 6.02 6.05 -2.31
N THR A 165 6.12 6.60 -3.52
CA THR A 165 7.23 6.34 -4.45
C THR A 165 8.57 6.77 -3.88
N ASP A 166 8.64 7.81 -3.05
CA ASP A 166 9.88 8.23 -2.40
C ASP A 166 10.30 7.27 -1.28
N VAL A 167 9.34 6.69 -0.56
CA VAL A 167 9.59 5.59 0.38
C VAL A 167 10.16 4.38 -0.37
N LEU A 168 9.53 3.98 -1.48
CA LEU A 168 9.96 2.84 -2.29
C LEU A 168 11.36 3.02 -2.89
N LYS A 169 11.73 4.23 -3.32
CA LYS A 169 13.09 4.56 -3.81
C LYS A 169 14.16 4.31 -2.74
N PHE A 170 13.83 4.48 -1.47
CA PHE A 170 14.76 4.16 -0.39
C PHE A 170 15.07 2.66 -0.34
N TYR A 171 14.04 1.81 -0.44
CA TYR A 171 14.21 0.37 -0.50
C TYR A 171 14.92 -0.07 -1.79
N GLN A 172 14.61 0.56 -2.92
CA GLN A 172 15.28 0.31 -4.20
C GLN A 172 16.80 0.56 -4.09
N LYS A 173 17.21 1.69 -3.50
CA LYS A 173 18.65 2.01 -3.29
C LYS A 173 19.37 1.00 -2.41
N LYS A 174 18.65 0.32 -1.53
CA LYS A 174 19.18 -0.76 -0.69
C LYS A 174 19.13 -2.14 -1.35
N ASN A 175 18.70 -2.24 -2.62
CA ASN A 175 18.43 -3.51 -3.32
C ASN A 175 17.46 -4.43 -2.54
N ASN A 176 16.51 -3.85 -1.82
CA ASN A 176 15.55 -4.56 -0.97
C ASN A 176 14.09 -4.18 -1.32
N LEU A 177 13.84 -3.96 -2.61
CA LEU A 177 12.51 -3.71 -3.16
C LEU A 177 12.12 -4.87 -4.07
N HIS A 178 11.06 -5.59 -3.70
CA HIS A 178 10.47 -6.70 -4.41
C HIS A 178 9.18 -6.28 -5.11
N TYR A 179 8.72 -7.08 -6.07
CA TYR A 179 7.42 -6.87 -6.70
C TYR A 179 6.73 -8.19 -7.03
N GLU A 180 5.41 -8.13 -7.09
CA GLU A 180 4.55 -9.18 -7.60
C GLU A 180 3.74 -8.63 -8.78
N GLU A 181 3.82 -9.28 -9.93
CA GLU A 181 3.01 -8.88 -11.09
C GLU A 181 1.61 -9.46 -11.00
N MET A 182 0.61 -8.59 -11.16
CA MET A 182 -0.78 -8.99 -11.35
C MET A 182 -1.00 -9.32 -12.83
N GLY A 183 -0.97 -10.61 -13.15
CA GLY A 183 -1.14 -11.12 -14.52
C GLY A 183 -2.50 -10.78 -15.16
N ARG A 184 -2.70 -11.28 -16.40
CA ARG A 184 -3.94 -11.03 -17.18
C ARG A 184 -5.22 -11.53 -16.49
N GLY A 185 -5.14 -12.63 -15.73
CA GLY A 185 -6.27 -13.19 -14.96
C GLY A 185 -6.56 -12.50 -13.64
N ALA A 186 -5.91 -11.38 -13.34
CA ALA A 186 -6.14 -10.59 -12.14
C ALA A 186 -6.66 -9.19 -12.50
N ILE A 187 -7.61 -8.71 -11.70
CA ILE A 187 -8.23 -7.38 -11.82
C ILE A 187 -7.71 -6.51 -10.67
N TRP A 188 -7.37 -5.29 -11.00
CA TRP A 188 -7.16 -4.19 -10.07
C TRP A 188 -7.92 -2.98 -10.58
N SER A 189 -8.62 -2.31 -9.67
CA SER A 189 -9.31 -1.03 -9.91
C SER A 189 -9.01 -0.10 -8.74
N ASP A 190 -8.85 1.16 -9.07
CA ASP A 190 -8.61 2.30 -8.20
C ASP A 190 -9.72 3.31 -8.44
#